data_5cfbb24207af417471c37dce392f5f86
#
_entry.id   5cfbb24207af417471c37dce392f5f86
#
_cell.length_a   1.000
_cell.length_b   1.000
_cell.length_c   1.000
_cell.angle_alpha   90.00
_cell.angle_beta   90.00
_cell.angle_gamma   90.00
#
_symmetry.space_group_name_H-M   'P 1'
#
loop_
_entity.id
_entity.type
_entity.pdbx_description
1 polymer ?
#
loop_
_entity_poly.entity_id
_entity_poly.type
_entity_poly.pdbx_seq_one_letter_code
_entity_poly.pdbx_strand_id
1 'polypeptide(L)'
;MQSKLPFILLLLVVPTRGESQQPSDRPPVRQGGAWVLTTSRAEIPDQPSVTLELDALNVVRGPIVDVRPALYLRCDNEKLEAFVVTGAVLDRDSDYRTTVRLRWADRPPVEEAWWRSTDYSAVFAPAPAAFIHQLVSTPKLVLESRSHDAAPIAAQFNGEDLEAYIPRLKSRCRSLTDPPSAGAPAPAIGAWADTVYAEAEVDEKAELLSSPPAEYPRILRRAGIQGRVVVQVVIDTLGRVEPGSLRVVSTSNPAFNEPALNAVREAVFRPARVHGRAVRVRVRAPIEFNVDRR
;
A
#
# COMPACT_ATOMS: atom_id res chain seq x y z
N MET A 1 54.67 69.85 -43.86
CA MET A 1 55.03 68.60 -43.17
C MET A 1 53.77 68.06 -42.47
N GLN A 2 53.08 67.16 -43.16
CA GLN A 2 51.80 66.58 -42.68
C GLN A 2 52.06 65.24 -42.05
N SER A 3 51.77 65.11 -40.73
CA SER A 3 51.86 63.92 -39.98
C SER A 3 50.53 63.17 -40.09
N LYS A 4 50.52 62.03 -40.72
CA LYS A 4 49.38 61.09 -40.78
C LYS A 4 49.36 60.20 -39.51
N LEU A 5 48.33 60.34 -38.69
CA LEU A 5 47.99 59.45 -37.64
C LEU A 5 47.18 58.26 -38.23
N PRO A 6 47.42 56.97 -37.85
CA PRO A 6 46.62 55.88 -38.29
C PRO A 6 45.36 55.74 -37.39
N PHE A 7 44.24 55.55 -38.04
CA PHE A 7 42.95 55.23 -37.40
C PHE A 7 43.02 53.77 -36.92
N ILE A 8 42.98 53.58 -35.59
CA ILE A 8 42.83 52.26 -35.00
C ILE A 8 41.35 51.99 -34.91
N LEU A 9 40.87 51.08 -35.74
CA LEU A 9 39.53 50.54 -35.73
C LEU A 9 39.36 49.56 -34.52
N LEU A 10 38.76 50.04 -33.45
CA LEU A 10 38.45 49.22 -32.26
C LEU A 10 37.26 48.33 -32.62
N LEU A 11 37.50 47.03 -32.92
CA LEU A 11 36.46 46.02 -33.05
C LEU A 11 35.89 45.74 -31.68
N LEU A 12 34.68 46.24 -31.39
CA LEU A 12 33.87 45.87 -30.27
C LEU A 12 33.38 44.41 -30.47
N VAL A 13 34.05 43.47 -29.84
CA VAL A 13 33.55 42.12 -29.72
C VAL A 13 32.43 42.13 -28.69
N VAL A 14 31.18 42.14 -29.17
CA VAL A 14 30.01 41.89 -28.34
C VAL A 14 30.03 40.44 -27.92
N PRO A 15 30.10 40.10 -26.60
CA PRO A 15 29.93 38.74 -26.19
C PRO A 15 28.48 38.31 -26.44
N THR A 16 28.28 37.39 -27.36
CA THR A 16 27.04 36.66 -27.51
C THR A 16 26.76 36.00 -26.18
N ARG A 17 25.72 36.48 -25.50
CA ARG A 17 25.15 35.81 -24.33
C ARG A 17 24.80 34.38 -24.74
N GLY A 18 25.60 33.44 -24.27
CA GLY A 18 25.24 32.05 -24.32
C GLY A 18 23.86 31.88 -23.71
N GLU A 19 22.96 31.42 -24.53
CA GLU A 19 21.64 30.95 -24.13
C GLU A 19 21.85 29.81 -23.11
N SER A 20 21.71 30.16 -21.84
CA SER A 20 21.69 29.15 -20.78
C SER A 20 20.46 28.31 -21.05
N GLN A 21 20.68 27.13 -21.61
CA GLN A 21 19.70 26.06 -21.60
C GLN A 21 19.36 25.80 -20.14
N GLN A 22 18.20 26.30 -19.71
CA GLN A 22 17.55 25.82 -18.50
C GLN A 22 17.39 24.31 -18.66
N PRO A 23 17.86 23.50 -17.68
CA PRO A 23 17.51 22.10 -17.66
C PRO A 23 15.99 22.03 -17.68
N SER A 24 15.42 21.36 -18.65
CA SER A 24 14.00 21.08 -18.69
C SER A 24 13.68 20.27 -17.44
N ASP A 25 12.90 20.85 -16.52
CA ASP A 25 12.36 20.20 -15.32
C ASP A 25 11.33 19.09 -15.64
N ARG A 26 11.33 18.60 -16.87
CA ARG A 26 10.59 17.39 -17.21
C ARG A 26 11.43 16.20 -16.83
N PRO A 27 11.00 15.37 -15.86
CA PRO A 27 11.67 14.12 -15.59
C PRO A 27 11.77 13.36 -16.92
N PRO A 28 12.90 12.68 -17.17
CA PRO A 28 13.10 11.92 -18.41
C PRO A 28 11.94 10.94 -18.56
N VAL A 29 11.36 10.88 -19.76
CA VAL A 29 10.32 9.89 -20.10
C VAL A 29 10.99 8.53 -19.95
N ARG A 30 10.71 7.83 -18.85
CA ARG A 30 11.26 6.50 -18.57
C ARG A 30 10.70 5.53 -19.62
N GLN A 31 11.58 4.80 -20.27
CA GLN A 31 11.17 3.66 -21.08
C GLN A 31 10.72 2.56 -20.13
N GLY A 32 9.47 2.09 -20.27
CA GLY A 32 8.92 1.02 -19.42
C GLY A 32 9.80 -0.25 -19.47
N GLY A 33 9.83 -1.00 -18.37
CA GLY A 33 10.47 -2.32 -18.31
C GLY A 33 11.86 -2.37 -17.65
N ALA A 34 12.39 -1.28 -17.09
CA ALA A 34 13.64 -1.28 -16.33
C ALA A 34 13.39 -1.00 -14.84
N TRP A 35 14.01 -1.79 -13.96
CA TRP A 35 13.95 -1.57 -12.52
C TRP A 35 14.74 -0.33 -12.10
N VAL A 36 14.11 0.50 -11.28
CA VAL A 36 14.75 1.67 -10.66
C VAL A 36 14.83 1.43 -9.16
N LEU A 37 16.06 1.40 -8.64
CA LEU A 37 16.30 1.28 -7.21
C LEU A 37 16.39 2.67 -6.57
N THR A 38 15.56 2.91 -5.58
CA THR A 38 15.60 4.12 -4.75
C THR A 38 15.85 3.71 -3.30
N THR A 39 16.77 4.41 -2.65
CA THR A 39 17.01 4.26 -1.22
C THR A 39 16.75 5.61 -0.57
N SER A 40 15.74 5.71 0.28
CA SER A 40 15.47 6.93 1.04
C SER A 40 15.99 6.78 2.47
N ARG A 41 16.59 7.87 2.96
CA ARG A 41 16.94 8.00 4.36
C ARG A 41 15.75 8.66 5.05
N ALA A 42 15.12 7.96 6.00
CA ALA A 42 14.06 8.58 6.78
C ALA A 42 14.61 9.78 7.56
N GLU A 43 13.84 10.86 7.62
CA GLU A 43 14.20 12.07 8.40
C GLU A 43 14.16 11.85 9.91
N ILE A 44 13.59 10.74 10.41
CA ILE A 44 13.49 10.35 11.81
C ILE A 44 14.02 8.93 11.96
N PRO A 45 14.72 8.62 13.08
CA PRO A 45 15.95 7.85 13.03
C PRO A 45 15.79 6.37 12.65
N ASP A 46 16.69 5.96 11.80
CA ASP A 46 17.44 4.72 11.76
C ASP A 46 17.14 3.63 10.73
N GLN A 47 16.13 3.69 9.89
CA GLN A 47 16.05 2.65 8.87
C GLN A 47 15.75 3.21 7.48
N PRO A 48 16.75 3.24 6.57
CA PRO A 48 16.49 3.63 5.18
C PRO A 48 15.56 2.62 4.50
N SER A 49 14.51 3.11 3.87
CA SER A 49 13.66 2.27 3.03
C SER A 49 14.35 1.94 1.70
N VAL A 50 14.09 0.75 1.20
CA VAL A 50 14.53 0.31 -0.13
C VAL A 50 13.29 0.09 -0.98
N THR A 51 13.22 0.77 -2.11
CA THR A 51 12.11 0.68 -3.05
C THR A 51 12.65 0.36 -4.44
N LEU A 52 12.09 -0.66 -5.06
CA LEU A 52 12.25 -0.98 -6.47
C LEU A 52 10.98 -0.56 -7.19
N GLU A 53 11.11 0.16 -8.26
CA GLU A 53 10.03 0.65 -9.10
C GLU A 53 10.20 0.08 -10.52
N LEU A 54 9.12 -0.43 -11.09
CA LEU A 54 9.06 -0.93 -12.46
C LEU A 54 7.86 -0.32 -13.18
N ASP A 55 8.11 0.52 -14.15
CA ASP A 55 7.06 1.08 -14.99
C ASP A 55 6.43 0.02 -15.89
N ALA A 56 5.12 0.06 -16.07
CA ALA A 56 4.44 -0.79 -17.02
C ALA A 56 4.92 -0.51 -18.45
N LEU A 57 4.87 -1.53 -19.29
CA LEU A 57 5.21 -1.44 -20.72
C LEU A 57 4.19 -0.61 -21.51
N ASN A 58 2.97 -0.55 -21.03
CA ASN A 58 1.86 0.17 -21.64
C ASN A 58 1.37 1.33 -20.77
N VAL A 59 0.57 2.19 -21.37
CA VAL A 59 -0.21 3.21 -20.68
C VAL A 59 -1.65 2.74 -20.56
N VAL A 60 -2.34 3.21 -19.53
CA VAL A 60 -3.78 3.02 -19.36
C VAL A 60 -4.49 4.37 -19.51
N ARG A 61 -5.71 4.33 -20.01
CA ARG A 61 -6.51 5.53 -20.16
C ARG A 61 -6.97 6.01 -18.79
N GLY A 62 -6.50 7.20 -18.41
CA GLY A 62 -6.98 7.90 -17.22
C GLY A 62 -8.17 8.81 -17.52
N PRO A 63 -8.82 9.35 -16.51
CA PRO A 63 -9.98 10.23 -16.68
C PRO A 63 -9.64 11.58 -17.35
N ILE A 64 -8.41 12.05 -17.20
CA ILE A 64 -7.94 13.33 -17.74
C ILE A 64 -6.75 13.14 -18.68
N VAL A 65 -5.80 12.27 -18.31
CA VAL A 65 -4.58 11.98 -19.05
C VAL A 65 -4.31 10.48 -19.02
N ASP A 66 -3.65 9.98 -20.06
CA ASP A 66 -3.14 8.61 -20.07
C ASP A 66 -2.02 8.49 -19.05
N VAL A 67 -2.05 7.44 -18.26
CA VAL A 67 -1.11 7.20 -17.14
C VAL A 67 -0.37 5.89 -17.35
N ARG A 68 0.87 5.85 -16.94
CA ARG A 68 1.65 4.63 -16.93
C ARG A 68 1.59 4.01 -15.53
N PRO A 69 1.01 2.83 -15.36
CA PRO A 69 1.06 2.11 -14.09
C PRO A 69 2.49 1.77 -13.69
N ALA A 70 2.74 1.66 -12.39
CA ALA A 70 4.04 1.28 -11.88
C ALA A 70 3.90 0.23 -10.76
N LEU A 71 4.76 -0.79 -10.81
CA LEU A 71 4.89 -1.82 -9.80
C LEU A 71 6.00 -1.43 -8.83
N TYR A 72 5.70 -1.49 -7.56
CA TYR A 72 6.62 -1.19 -6.47
C TYR A 72 6.85 -2.41 -5.60
N LEU A 73 8.12 -2.68 -5.31
CA LEU A 73 8.55 -3.62 -4.29
C LEU A 73 9.30 -2.81 -3.23
N ARG A 74 8.74 -2.69 -2.06
CA ARG A 74 9.27 -1.83 -1.01
C ARG A 74 9.55 -2.60 0.26
N CYS A 75 10.69 -2.32 0.85
CA CYS A 75 11.00 -2.69 2.22
C CYS A 75 11.10 -1.43 3.07
N ASP A 76 10.18 -1.26 3.98
CA ASP A 76 10.12 -0.14 4.90
C ASP A 76 9.88 -0.64 6.32
N ASN A 77 10.75 -0.25 7.26
CA ASN A 77 10.71 -0.75 8.64
C ASN A 77 10.59 -2.28 8.73
N GLU A 78 11.44 -3.00 8.00
CA GLU A 78 11.43 -4.47 7.88
C GLU A 78 10.15 -5.06 7.26
N LYS A 79 9.19 -4.23 6.90
CA LYS A 79 7.94 -4.62 6.27
C LYS A 79 8.10 -4.67 4.76
N LEU A 80 7.91 -5.86 4.19
CA LEU A 80 7.90 -6.08 2.75
C LEU A 80 6.51 -5.78 2.18
N GLU A 81 6.49 -4.98 1.12
CA GLU A 81 5.27 -4.65 0.38
C GLU A 81 5.52 -4.84 -1.12
N ALA A 82 4.51 -5.32 -1.81
CA ALA A 82 4.43 -5.33 -3.27
C ALA A 82 3.10 -4.70 -3.66
N PHE A 83 3.13 -3.64 -4.46
CA PHE A 83 1.91 -2.94 -4.84
C PHE A 83 2.04 -2.33 -6.23
N VAL A 84 0.90 -2.13 -6.88
CA VAL A 84 0.82 -1.47 -8.19
C VAL A 84 0.03 -0.19 -8.04
N VAL A 85 0.66 0.93 -8.40
CA VAL A 85 -0.02 2.20 -8.62
C VAL A 85 -0.63 2.14 -10.02
N THR A 86 -1.95 2.18 -10.09
CA THR A 86 -2.67 1.92 -11.34
C THR A 86 -2.77 3.14 -12.23
N GLY A 87 -2.57 4.34 -11.67
CA GLY A 87 -2.75 5.60 -12.38
C GLY A 87 -4.21 5.97 -12.66
N ALA A 88 -5.16 5.14 -12.23
CA ALA A 88 -6.58 5.39 -12.35
C ALA A 88 -7.26 5.16 -11.00
N VAL A 89 -8.38 5.85 -10.77
CA VAL A 89 -9.16 5.67 -9.54
C VAL A 89 -9.86 4.33 -9.60
N LEU A 90 -9.56 3.46 -8.65
CA LEU A 90 -10.18 2.15 -8.51
C LEU A 90 -11.62 2.27 -7.99
N ASP A 91 -12.41 1.22 -8.22
CA ASP A 91 -13.79 1.18 -7.76
C ASP A 91 -13.89 1.42 -6.24
N ARG A 92 -14.90 2.23 -5.87
CA ARG A 92 -15.09 2.70 -4.49
C ARG A 92 -16.04 1.82 -3.69
N ASP A 93 -16.09 0.52 -4.00
CA ASP A 93 -16.86 -0.39 -3.16
C ASP A 93 -16.47 -0.22 -1.68
N SER A 94 -17.43 -0.44 -0.79
CA SER A 94 -17.29 -0.29 0.67
C SER A 94 -16.17 -1.16 1.26
N ASP A 95 -15.61 -2.03 0.45
CA ASP A 95 -14.55 -2.97 0.74
C ASP A 95 -13.20 -2.40 0.29
N TYR A 96 -12.24 -2.23 1.21
CA TYR A 96 -10.86 -1.84 0.86
C TYR A 96 -10.13 -2.88 0.02
N ARG A 97 -10.87 -3.81 -0.58
CA ARG A 97 -10.38 -4.84 -1.48
C ARG A 97 -10.92 -4.64 -2.89
N THR A 98 -10.12 -5.03 -3.83
CA THR A 98 -10.53 -5.13 -5.22
C THR A 98 -10.08 -6.46 -5.79
N THR A 99 -10.86 -7.01 -6.69
CA THR A 99 -10.46 -8.19 -7.43
C THR A 99 -9.42 -7.78 -8.47
N VAL A 100 -8.26 -8.39 -8.38
CA VAL A 100 -7.17 -8.25 -9.34
C VAL A 100 -7.02 -9.56 -10.07
N ARG A 101 -6.93 -9.49 -11.38
CA ARG A 101 -6.71 -10.63 -12.24
C ARG A 101 -5.27 -10.64 -12.72
N LEU A 102 -4.53 -11.67 -12.36
CA LEU A 102 -3.11 -11.82 -12.67
C LEU A 102 -2.92 -12.87 -13.76
N ARG A 103 -2.20 -12.53 -14.80
CA ARG A 103 -1.77 -13.47 -15.81
C ARG A 103 -0.25 -13.48 -15.90
N TRP A 104 0.34 -14.61 -15.58
CA TRP A 104 1.77 -14.86 -15.58
C TRP A 104 2.19 -15.52 -16.88
N ALA A 105 2.93 -14.81 -17.72
CA ALA A 105 3.30 -15.26 -19.08
C ALA A 105 2.08 -15.81 -19.84
N ASP A 106 2.17 -17.04 -20.34
CA ASP A 106 1.12 -17.70 -21.12
C ASP A 106 0.18 -18.58 -20.25
N ARG A 107 0.24 -18.46 -18.91
CA ARG A 107 -0.62 -19.23 -18.02
C ARG A 107 -2.03 -18.66 -17.97
N PRO A 108 -3.03 -19.50 -17.64
CA PRO A 108 -4.38 -19.01 -17.38
C PRO A 108 -4.37 -17.93 -16.28
N PRO A 109 -5.20 -16.90 -16.40
CA PRO A 109 -5.29 -15.86 -15.39
C PRO A 109 -5.88 -16.39 -14.09
N VAL A 110 -5.38 -15.87 -12.97
CA VAL A 110 -5.84 -16.15 -11.61
C VAL A 110 -6.43 -14.89 -11.01
N GLU A 111 -7.56 -15.01 -10.35
CA GLU A 111 -8.19 -13.90 -9.63
C GLU A 111 -7.79 -13.93 -8.16
N GLU A 112 -7.34 -12.79 -7.67
CA GLU A 112 -6.95 -12.59 -6.27
C GLU A 112 -7.62 -11.34 -5.71
N ALA A 113 -7.92 -11.35 -4.43
CA ALA A 113 -8.41 -10.16 -3.74
C ALA A 113 -7.22 -9.40 -3.14
N TRP A 114 -6.91 -8.23 -3.69
CA TRP A 114 -5.83 -7.35 -3.26
C TRP A 114 -6.35 -6.20 -2.41
N TRP A 115 -5.51 -5.67 -1.54
CA TRP A 115 -5.84 -4.48 -0.77
C TRP A 115 -5.76 -3.24 -1.65
N ARG A 116 -6.68 -2.32 -1.44
CA ARG A 116 -6.71 -1.04 -2.13
C ARG A 116 -6.19 0.07 -1.22
N SER A 117 -5.45 1.03 -1.77
CA SER A 117 -5.03 2.22 -1.04
C SER A 117 -6.24 3.11 -0.65
N THR A 118 -6.06 3.92 0.38
CA THR A 118 -7.12 4.85 0.86
C THR A 118 -7.45 5.95 -0.14
N ASP A 119 -6.52 6.30 -1.01
CA ASP A 119 -6.68 7.25 -2.12
C ASP A 119 -7.18 6.60 -3.41
N TYR A 120 -7.43 5.28 -3.38
CA TYR A 120 -7.94 4.48 -4.51
C TYR A 120 -7.02 4.41 -5.73
N SER A 121 -5.75 4.74 -5.59
CA SER A 121 -4.79 4.79 -6.70
C SER A 121 -3.93 3.54 -6.83
N ALA A 122 -3.86 2.69 -5.81
CA ALA A 122 -2.98 1.53 -5.77
C ALA A 122 -3.65 0.26 -5.22
N VAL A 123 -3.10 -0.89 -5.62
CA VAL A 123 -3.47 -2.22 -5.12
C VAL A 123 -2.24 -2.92 -4.53
N PHE A 124 -2.39 -3.54 -3.36
CA PHE A 124 -1.34 -4.19 -2.60
C PHE A 124 -1.52 -5.70 -2.59
N ALA A 125 -0.46 -6.42 -2.94
CA ALA A 125 -0.45 -7.88 -2.94
C ALA A 125 -0.64 -8.43 -1.52
N PRO A 126 -1.54 -9.41 -1.32
CA PRO A 126 -1.79 -9.99 0.00
C PRO A 126 -0.60 -10.80 0.55
N ALA A 127 0.24 -11.34 -0.35
CA ALA A 127 1.42 -12.13 -0.02
C ALA A 127 2.64 -11.63 -0.80
N PRO A 128 3.26 -10.50 -0.39
CA PRO A 128 4.31 -9.84 -1.18
C PRO A 128 5.53 -10.72 -1.43
N ALA A 129 5.97 -11.54 -0.47
CA ALA A 129 7.09 -12.44 -0.69
C ALA A 129 6.80 -13.50 -1.77
N ALA A 130 5.63 -14.14 -1.72
CA ALA A 130 5.20 -15.11 -2.73
C ALA A 130 5.06 -14.46 -4.11
N PHE A 131 4.50 -13.25 -4.18
CA PHE A 131 4.40 -12.47 -5.41
C PHE A 131 5.77 -12.17 -6.02
N ILE A 132 6.74 -11.74 -5.21
CA ILE A 132 8.11 -11.46 -5.65
C ILE A 132 8.79 -12.74 -6.16
N HIS A 133 8.67 -13.87 -5.44
CA HIS A 133 9.21 -15.15 -5.90
C HIS A 133 8.59 -15.59 -7.24
N GLN A 134 7.28 -15.39 -7.39
CA GLN A 134 6.60 -15.67 -8.65
C GLN A 134 7.10 -14.76 -9.78
N LEU A 135 7.34 -13.47 -9.50
CA LEU A 135 7.83 -12.51 -10.47
C LEU A 135 9.28 -12.79 -10.90
N VAL A 136 10.12 -13.28 -9.98
CA VAL A 136 11.49 -13.75 -10.33
C VAL A 136 11.45 -14.96 -11.24
N SER A 137 10.59 -15.94 -10.94
CA SER A 137 10.50 -17.17 -11.73
C SER A 137 9.71 -16.99 -13.04
N THR A 138 8.84 -16.02 -13.11
CA THR A 138 7.99 -15.73 -14.27
C THR A 138 7.86 -14.21 -14.43
N PRO A 139 8.81 -13.56 -15.12
CA PRO A 139 8.94 -12.09 -15.12
C PRO A 139 7.82 -11.36 -15.88
N LYS A 140 7.13 -12.03 -16.80
CA LYS A 140 6.05 -11.42 -17.57
C LYS A 140 4.73 -11.50 -16.80
N LEU A 141 4.19 -10.35 -16.43
CA LEU A 141 2.95 -10.20 -15.68
C LEU A 141 2.00 -9.25 -16.39
N VAL A 142 0.75 -9.65 -16.53
CA VAL A 142 -0.37 -8.75 -16.82
C VAL A 142 -1.24 -8.71 -15.58
N LEU A 143 -1.44 -7.50 -15.05
CA LEU A 143 -2.34 -7.23 -13.95
C LEU A 143 -3.55 -6.48 -14.47
N GLU A 144 -4.74 -7.03 -14.27
CA GLU A 144 -6.00 -6.41 -14.63
C GLU A 144 -6.79 -6.07 -13.35
N SER A 145 -7.37 -4.88 -13.32
CA SER A 145 -8.26 -4.41 -12.26
C SER A 145 -9.39 -3.58 -12.87
N ARG A 146 -10.37 -3.18 -12.07
CA ARG A 146 -11.47 -2.32 -12.51
C ARG A 146 -11.30 -0.91 -11.96
N SER A 147 -11.47 0.09 -12.84
CA SER A 147 -11.62 1.47 -12.41
C SER A 147 -13.03 1.74 -11.89
N HIS A 148 -13.19 2.86 -11.21
CA HIS A 148 -14.51 3.35 -10.75
C HIS A 148 -15.52 3.50 -11.90
N ASP A 149 -15.06 3.81 -13.10
CA ASP A 149 -15.89 3.95 -14.30
C ASP A 149 -16.12 2.60 -15.02
N ALA A 150 -15.88 1.48 -14.35
CA ALA A 150 -15.96 0.11 -14.87
C ALA A 150 -15.03 -0.19 -16.07
N ALA A 151 -14.15 0.73 -16.45
CA ALA A 151 -13.17 0.49 -17.49
C ALA A 151 -12.07 -0.46 -16.96
N PRO A 152 -11.67 -1.48 -17.72
CA PRO A 152 -10.59 -2.37 -17.32
C PRO A 152 -9.26 -1.61 -17.33
N ILE A 153 -8.52 -1.73 -16.24
CA ILE A 153 -7.13 -1.30 -16.15
C ILE A 153 -6.29 -2.55 -16.40
N ALA A 154 -5.52 -2.56 -17.48
CA ALA A 154 -4.61 -3.66 -17.78
C ALA A 154 -3.18 -3.13 -17.84
N ALA A 155 -2.37 -3.48 -16.85
CA ALA A 155 -0.96 -3.10 -16.75
C ALA A 155 -0.08 -4.29 -17.10
N GLN A 156 0.87 -4.10 -18.03
CA GLN A 156 1.80 -5.12 -18.47
C GLN A 156 3.18 -4.82 -17.92
N PHE A 157 3.78 -5.79 -17.24
CA PHE A 157 5.11 -5.67 -16.65
C PHE A 157 6.05 -6.74 -17.19
N ASN A 158 7.32 -6.36 -17.33
CA ASN A 158 8.42 -7.29 -17.56
C ASN A 158 9.43 -7.15 -16.42
N GLY A 159 9.37 -8.04 -15.45
CA GLY A 159 10.20 -8.04 -14.26
C GLY A 159 11.57 -8.72 -14.46
N GLU A 160 12.08 -8.86 -15.68
CA GLU A 160 13.43 -9.36 -15.94
C GLU A 160 14.45 -8.59 -15.08
N ASP A 161 15.57 -9.22 -14.77
CA ASP A 161 16.65 -8.69 -13.91
C ASP A 161 16.27 -8.43 -12.43
N LEU A 162 15.04 -8.72 -11.99
CA LEU A 162 14.65 -8.56 -10.58
C LEU A 162 15.58 -9.33 -9.63
N GLU A 163 16.05 -10.51 -10.04
CA GLU A 163 16.92 -11.37 -9.23
C GLU A 163 18.20 -10.63 -8.78
N ALA A 164 18.75 -9.74 -9.60
CA ALA A 164 19.92 -8.95 -9.26
C ALA A 164 19.69 -7.98 -8.10
N TYR A 165 18.43 -7.59 -7.83
CA TYR A 165 18.06 -6.66 -6.77
C TYR A 165 17.59 -7.37 -5.49
N ILE A 166 17.27 -8.65 -5.55
CA ILE A 166 16.79 -9.43 -4.39
C ILE A 166 17.73 -9.34 -3.17
N PRO A 167 19.07 -9.42 -3.30
CA PRO A 167 19.96 -9.30 -2.15
C PRO A 167 19.79 -7.95 -1.41
N ARG A 168 19.48 -6.87 -2.11
CA ARG A 168 19.27 -5.55 -1.53
C ARG A 168 17.95 -5.47 -0.77
N LEU A 169 16.88 -6.05 -1.28
CA LEU A 169 15.61 -6.19 -0.55
C LEU A 169 15.79 -7.08 0.68
N LYS A 170 16.45 -8.23 0.55
CA LYS A 170 16.73 -9.18 1.65
C LYS A 170 17.54 -8.57 2.77
N SER A 171 18.49 -7.70 2.47
CA SER A 171 19.31 -7.03 3.49
C SER A 171 18.48 -6.14 4.43
N ARG A 172 17.27 -5.78 4.05
CA ARG A 172 16.35 -4.92 4.80
C ARG A 172 15.09 -5.63 5.27
N CYS A 173 14.59 -6.60 4.49
CA CYS A 173 13.39 -7.37 4.82
C CYS A 173 13.74 -8.85 4.99
N ARG A 174 13.81 -9.32 6.21
CA ARG A 174 14.07 -10.72 6.54
C ARG A 174 12.97 -11.67 6.02
N SER A 175 11.75 -11.18 5.92
CA SER A 175 10.61 -11.96 5.38
C SER A 175 10.78 -12.43 3.93
N LEU A 176 11.80 -11.94 3.20
CA LEU A 176 12.14 -12.42 1.86
C LEU A 176 13.13 -13.60 1.90
N THR A 177 13.65 -14.00 3.06
CA THR A 177 14.70 -15.05 3.17
C THR A 177 14.16 -16.45 3.09
N ASP A 178 12.89 -16.66 3.41
CA ASP A 178 12.30 -17.99 3.34
C ASP A 178 11.59 -18.18 2.00
N PRO A 179 12.12 -19.01 1.09
CA PRO A 179 11.32 -19.46 -0.03
C PRO A 179 10.08 -20.14 0.55
N PRO A 180 8.89 -19.96 -0.02
CA PRO A 180 7.78 -20.85 0.30
C PRO A 180 8.32 -22.25 0.07
N SER A 181 8.39 -23.06 1.12
CA SER A 181 8.98 -24.41 1.05
C SER A 181 8.33 -25.14 -0.12
N ALA A 182 9.12 -25.30 -1.19
CA ALA A 182 8.72 -26.06 -2.36
C ALA A 182 8.55 -27.51 -1.89
N GLY A 183 7.31 -27.90 -1.70
CA GLY A 183 6.96 -29.24 -1.25
C GLY A 183 6.12 -29.35 0.01
N ALA A 184 5.88 -28.27 0.77
CA ALA A 184 4.75 -28.32 1.67
C ALA A 184 3.49 -28.32 0.81
N PRO A 185 2.62 -29.34 0.89
CA PRO A 185 1.30 -29.27 0.29
C PRO A 185 0.71 -27.97 0.78
N ALA A 186 0.17 -27.14 -0.15
CA ALA A 186 -0.59 -25.96 0.24
C ALA A 186 -1.51 -26.43 1.37
N PRO A 187 -1.36 -25.93 2.60
CA PRO A 187 -2.17 -26.45 3.69
C PRO A 187 -3.60 -26.32 3.23
N ALA A 188 -4.31 -27.42 3.33
CA ALA A 188 -5.70 -27.51 2.94
C ALA A 188 -6.39 -26.24 3.40
N ILE A 189 -7.04 -25.53 2.48
CA ILE A 189 -7.73 -24.26 2.70
C ILE A 189 -8.87 -24.52 3.72
N GLY A 190 -8.54 -24.75 4.96
CA GLY A 190 -9.51 -25.11 5.97
C GLY A 190 -8.98 -25.12 7.40
N ALA A 191 -7.76 -25.53 7.64
CA ALA A 191 -7.32 -25.78 9.01
C ALA A 191 -6.95 -24.52 9.82
N TRP A 192 -6.57 -23.40 9.17
CA TRP A 192 -6.26 -22.12 9.85
C TRP A 192 -7.42 -21.13 9.80
N ALA A 193 -8.30 -21.27 8.79
CA ALA A 193 -9.44 -20.39 8.64
C ALA A 193 -10.38 -20.46 9.86
N ASP A 194 -10.37 -21.58 10.58
CA ASP A 194 -11.21 -21.80 11.74
C ASP A 194 -10.53 -21.48 13.07
N THR A 195 -9.21 -21.33 13.10
CA THR A 195 -8.48 -20.99 14.33
C THR A 195 -8.53 -19.48 14.61
N VAL A 196 -9.01 -19.12 15.80
CA VAL A 196 -8.98 -17.75 16.29
C VAL A 196 -7.85 -17.62 17.31
N TYR A 197 -6.81 -16.90 16.93
CA TYR A 197 -5.65 -16.65 17.79
C TYR A 197 -5.97 -15.60 18.85
N ALA A 198 -5.30 -15.68 20.00
CA ALA A 198 -5.27 -14.56 20.92
C ALA A 198 -4.27 -13.49 20.44
N GLU A 199 -4.45 -12.25 20.86
CA GLU A 199 -3.57 -11.14 20.46
C GLU A 199 -2.10 -11.33 20.91
N ALA A 200 -1.86 -12.15 21.92
CA ALA A 200 -0.53 -12.50 22.41
C ALA A 200 0.15 -13.64 21.61
N GLU A 201 -0.60 -14.33 20.74
CA GLU A 201 -0.14 -15.49 19.98
C GLU A 201 0.23 -15.15 18.53
N VAL A 202 0.11 -13.89 18.16
CA VAL A 202 0.40 -13.41 16.80
C VAL A 202 1.72 -12.65 16.78
N ASP A 203 2.46 -12.81 15.69
CA ASP A 203 3.73 -12.10 15.48
C ASP A 203 3.51 -10.62 15.16
N GLU A 204 2.46 -10.34 14.36
CA GLU A 204 2.02 -8.98 14.04
C GLU A 204 0.57 -8.81 14.50
N LYS A 205 0.33 -7.83 15.37
CA LYS A 205 -1.00 -7.53 15.89
C LYS A 205 -1.87 -6.89 14.82
N ALA A 206 -3.19 -7.06 14.98
CA ALA A 206 -4.12 -6.29 14.17
C ALA A 206 -4.01 -4.80 14.51
N GLU A 207 -3.94 -3.96 13.50
CA GLU A 207 -3.81 -2.51 13.62
C GLU A 207 -5.04 -1.82 13.04
N LEU A 208 -5.65 -0.90 13.80
CA LEU A 208 -6.80 -0.13 13.34
C LEU A 208 -6.37 0.80 12.19
N LEU A 209 -6.94 0.63 11.02
CA LEU A 209 -6.71 1.49 9.86
C LEU A 209 -7.74 2.61 9.77
N SER A 210 -9.02 2.28 10.04
CA SER A 210 -10.11 3.22 9.99
C SER A 210 -11.24 2.77 10.90
N SER A 211 -11.92 3.73 11.53
CA SER A 211 -13.16 3.51 12.27
C SER A 211 -14.01 4.78 12.19
N PRO A 212 -15.32 4.67 11.93
CA PRO A 212 -16.20 5.81 12.11
C PRO A 212 -16.18 6.24 13.59
N PRO A 213 -16.32 7.55 13.86
CA PRO A 213 -16.43 8.02 15.24
C PRO A 213 -17.67 7.42 15.90
N ALA A 214 -17.50 6.93 17.13
CA ALA A 214 -18.65 6.43 17.90
C ALA A 214 -19.65 7.57 18.17
N GLU A 215 -20.91 7.36 17.83
CA GLU A 215 -21.95 8.36 18.05
C GLU A 215 -22.16 8.58 19.56
N TYR A 216 -21.95 9.81 20.01
CA TYR A 216 -22.15 10.14 21.43
C TYR A 216 -23.63 10.30 21.74
N PRO A 217 -24.22 9.50 22.67
CA PRO A 217 -25.65 9.64 23.03
C PRO A 217 -25.97 11.05 23.53
N ARG A 218 -26.94 11.71 22.90
CA ARG A 218 -27.24 13.13 23.15
C ARG A 218 -27.55 13.43 24.63
N ILE A 219 -28.22 12.51 25.31
CA ILE A 219 -28.57 12.65 26.73
C ILE A 219 -27.29 12.66 27.57
N LEU A 220 -26.38 11.73 27.37
CA LEU A 220 -25.14 11.63 28.12
C LEU A 220 -24.20 12.81 27.83
N ARG A 221 -24.14 13.24 26.57
CA ARG A 221 -23.36 14.42 26.17
C ARG A 221 -23.88 15.70 26.85
N ARG A 222 -25.21 15.91 26.91
CA ARG A 222 -25.80 17.06 27.61
C ARG A 222 -25.56 17.02 29.11
N ALA A 223 -25.55 15.82 29.70
CA ALA A 223 -25.25 15.60 31.09
C ALA A 223 -23.75 15.62 31.44
N GLY A 224 -22.87 15.75 30.45
CA GLY A 224 -21.43 15.72 30.66
C GLY A 224 -20.88 14.37 31.15
N ILE A 225 -21.63 13.28 30.93
CA ILE A 225 -21.29 11.94 31.42
C ILE A 225 -20.33 11.29 30.44
N GLN A 226 -19.09 11.15 30.83
CA GLN A 226 -18.00 10.46 30.08
C GLN A 226 -18.02 8.96 30.37
N GLY A 227 -17.37 8.18 29.50
CA GLY A 227 -17.30 6.75 29.71
C GLY A 227 -16.35 6.01 28.80
N ARG A 228 -16.21 4.72 29.11
CA ARG A 228 -15.39 3.79 28.34
C ARG A 228 -16.14 2.48 28.16
N VAL A 229 -16.09 1.95 26.94
CA VAL A 229 -16.60 0.62 26.59
C VAL A 229 -15.44 -0.19 26.03
N VAL A 230 -15.27 -1.41 26.51
CA VAL A 230 -14.31 -2.36 25.92
C VAL A 230 -15.11 -3.39 25.14
N VAL A 231 -14.89 -3.43 23.84
CA VAL A 231 -15.52 -4.40 22.93
C VAL A 231 -14.52 -5.49 22.60
N GLN A 232 -14.89 -6.74 22.82
CA GLN A 232 -14.15 -7.88 22.30
C GLN A 232 -14.69 -8.23 20.93
N VAL A 233 -13.78 -8.52 19.99
CA VAL A 233 -14.12 -8.79 18.60
C VAL A 233 -13.11 -9.75 17.99
N VAL A 234 -13.53 -10.54 16.99
CA VAL A 234 -12.64 -11.31 16.12
C VAL A 234 -12.47 -10.52 14.83
N ILE A 235 -11.21 -10.28 14.49
CA ILE A 235 -10.80 -9.70 13.22
C ILE A 235 -10.41 -10.86 12.31
N ASP A 236 -11.01 -10.93 11.13
CA ASP A 236 -10.75 -11.98 10.16
C ASP A 236 -9.40 -11.78 9.44
N THR A 237 -9.02 -12.72 8.60
CA THR A 237 -7.80 -12.67 7.80
C THR A 237 -7.79 -11.52 6.80
N LEU A 238 -8.91 -10.83 6.66
CA LEU A 238 -9.12 -9.70 5.78
C LEU A 238 -9.04 -8.36 6.51
N GLY A 239 -8.87 -8.39 7.85
CA GLY A 239 -8.88 -7.21 8.68
C GLY A 239 -10.29 -6.68 8.99
N ARG A 240 -11.34 -7.49 8.76
CA ARG A 240 -12.71 -7.12 9.05
C ARG A 240 -13.17 -7.71 10.36
N VAL A 241 -14.13 -7.04 10.93
CA VAL A 241 -14.84 -7.51 12.11
C VAL A 241 -15.81 -8.62 11.72
N GLU A 242 -15.68 -9.79 12.33
CA GLU A 242 -16.65 -10.86 12.15
C GLU A 242 -17.98 -10.51 12.83
N PRO A 243 -19.11 -10.45 12.09
CA PRO A 243 -20.38 -9.91 12.62
C PRO A 243 -20.88 -10.58 13.90
N GLY A 244 -20.68 -11.88 14.04
CA GLY A 244 -21.13 -12.66 15.21
C GLY A 244 -20.18 -12.62 16.41
N SER A 245 -19.03 -11.96 16.31
CA SER A 245 -17.96 -12.00 17.32
C SER A 245 -17.99 -10.85 18.31
N LEU A 246 -18.72 -9.77 17.99
CA LEU A 246 -18.81 -8.56 18.79
C LEU A 246 -19.45 -8.79 20.15
N ARG A 247 -18.74 -8.46 21.23
CA ARG A 247 -19.22 -8.55 22.60
C ARG A 247 -18.70 -7.40 23.44
N VAL A 248 -19.58 -6.76 24.21
CA VAL A 248 -19.17 -5.81 25.26
C VAL A 248 -18.63 -6.63 26.44
N VAL A 249 -17.36 -6.43 26.79
CA VAL A 249 -16.74 -7.09 27.94
C VAL A 249 -16.64 -6.21 29.17
N SER A 250 -16.69 -4.88 28.97
CA SER A 250 -16.72 -3.91 30.05
C SER A 250 -17.37 -2.60 29.55
N THR A 251 -18.15 -1.98 30.39
CA THR A 251 -18.78 -0.69 30.11
C THR A 251 -18.95 0.14 31.39
N SER A 252 -18.70 1.43 31.29
CA SER A 252 -18.97 2.38 32.37
C SER A 252 -20.44 2.82 32.42
N ASN A 253 -21.13 2.74 31.27
CA ASN A 253 -22.57 3.06 31.18
C ASN A 253 -23.14 2.29 29.97
N PRO A 254 -24.21 1.49 30.19
CA PRO A 254 -24.85 0.71 29.13
C PRO A 254 -25.33 1.51 27.92
N ALA A 255 -25.64 2.80 28.08
CA ALA A 255 -26.07 3.66 26.98
C ALA A 255 -24.95 3.91 25.92
N PHE A 256 -23.69 3.66 26.26
CA PHE A 256 -22.57 3.73 25.32
C PHE A 256 -22.38 2.44 24.52
N ASN A 257 -23.05 1.34 24.91
CA ASN A 257 -22.77 0.02 24.30
C ASN A 257 -23.07 -0.01 22.79
N GLU A 258 -24.28 0.39 22.39
CA GLU A 258 -24.66 0.38 20.97
C GLU A 258 -23.80 1.30 20.11
N PRO A 259 -23.54 2.56 20.50
CA PRO A 259 -22.62 3.42 19.78
C PRO A 259 -21.21 2.83 19.63
N ALA A 260 -20.68 2.19 20.67
CA ALA A 260 -19.38 1.54 20.63
C ALA A 260 -19.37 0.31 19.71
N LEU A 261 -20.41 -0.53 19.79
CA LEU A 261 -20.56 -1.70 18.92
C LEU A 261 -20.68 -1.30 17.46
N ASN A 262 -21.41 -0.22 17.15
CA ASN A 262 -21.56 0.27 15.77
C ASN A 262 -20.22 0.77 15.21
N ALA A 263 -19.48 1.57 15.98
CA ALA A 263 -18.16 2.05 15.56
C ALA A 263 -17.17 0.90 15.30
N VAL A 264 -17.16 -0.12 16.17
CA VAL A 264 -16.29 -1.29 15.99
C VAL A 264 -16.76 -2.17 14.84
N ARG A 265 -18.06 -2.32 14.60
CA ARG A 265 -18.61 -3.13 13.50
C ARG A 265 -18.12 -2.64 12.13
N GLU A 266 -18.00 -1.33 11.96
CA GLU A 266 -17.58 -0.69 10.73
C GLU A 266 -16.06 -0.40 10.69
N ALA A 267 -15.33 -0.78 11.74
CA ALA A 267 -13.90 -0.59 11.80
C ALA A 267 -13.16 -1.56 10.86
N VAL A 268 -12.11 -1.05 10.26
CA VAL A 268 -11.22 -1.79 9.36
C VAL A 268 -9.84 -1.84 9.98
N PHE A 269 -9.28 -3.03 9.96
CA PHE A 269 -7.97 -3.32 10.55
C PHE A 269 -6.99 -3.85 9.50
N ARG A 270 -5.72 -3.63 9.72
CA ARG A 270 -4.69 -4.49 9.14
C ARG A 270 -4.80 -5.84 9.86
N PRO A 271 -4.92 -6.99 9.14
CA PRO A 271 -5.06 -8.28 9.80
C PRO A 271 -3.82 -8.64 10.61
N ALA A 272 -4.03 -9.35 11.71
CA ALA A 272 -2.94 -9.96 12.46
C ALA A 272 -2.25 -11.03 11.62
N ARG A 273 -0.98 -11.30 11.93
CA ARG A 273 -0.21 -12.31 11.20
C ARG A 273 0.54 -13.25 12.15
N VAL A 274 0.63 -14.51 11.71
CA VAL A 274 1.49 -15.53 12.28
C VAL A 274 2.36 -16.08 11.16
N HIS A 275 3.68 -16.01 11.31
CA HIS A 275 4.66 -16.39 10.28
C HIS A 275 4.39 -15.73 8.92
N GLY A 276 4.04 -14.43 8.95
CA GLY A 276 3.72 -13.64 7.77
C GLY A 276 2.35 -13.92 7.14
N ARG A 277 1.56 -14.86 7.67
CA ARG A 277 0.21 -15.21 7.18
C ARG A 277 -0.85 -14.48 7.98
N ALA A 278 -1.81 -13.87 7.29
CA ALA A 278 -2.97 -13.28 7.92
C ALA A 278 -3.79 -14.36 8.63
N VAL A 279 -4.11 -14.12 9.90
CA VAL A 279 -4.87 -15.03 10.76
C VAL A 279 -6.05 -14.31 11.40
N ARG A 280 -7.04 -15.10 11.81
CA ARG A 280 -8.15 -14.60 12.62
C ARG A 280 -7.65 -14.34 14.03
N VAL A 281 -7.89 -13.14 14.56
CA VAL A 281 -7.40 -12.76 15.89
C VAL A 281 -8.50 -12.17 16.74
N ARG A 282 -8.53 -12.53 18.00
CA ARG A 282 -9.42 -11.95 19.00
C ARG A 282 -8.74 -10.78 19.69
N VAL A 283 -9.31 -9.58 19.52
CA VAL A 283 -8.80 -8.36 20.12
C VAL A 283 -9.79 -7.70 21.06
N ARG A 284 -9.30 -6.81 21.91
CA ARG A 284 -10.10 -5.95 22.78
C ARG A 284 -9.90 -4.52 22.36
N ALA A 285 -10.96 -3.89 21.85
CA ALA A 285 -10.97 -2.51 21.40
C ALA A 285 -11.58 -1.61 22.49
N PRO A 286 -10.82 -0.75 23.15
CA PRO A 286 -11.35 0.26 24.05
C PRO A 286 -11.90 1.44 23.24
N ILE A 287 -13.13 1.82 23.50
CA ILE A 287 -13.79 3.02 22.95
C ILE A 287 -14.04 4.00 24.06
N GLU A 288 -13.52 5.21 23.92
CA GLU A 288 -13.63 6.27 24.91
C GLU A 288 -14.63 7.34 24.45
N PHE A 289 -15.51 7.75 25.36
CA PHE A 289 -16.46 8.82 25.16
C PHE A 289 -16.06 9.99 26.05
N ASN A 290 -15.41 10.99 25.46
CA ASN A 290 -14.95 12.18 26.13
C ASN A 290 -15.80 13.39 25.71
N VAL A 291 -16.14 14.25 26.65
CA VAL A 291 -16.79 15.54 26.35
C VAL A 291 -15.69 16.59 26.28
N ASP A 292 -15.51 17.18 25.11
CA ASP A 292 -14.62 18.34 24.98
C ASP A 292 -15.14 19.45 25.89
N ARG A 293 -14.39 19.79 26.91
CA ARG A 293 -14.61 21.01 27.69
C ARG A 293 -14.11 22.17 26.82
N ARG A 294 -15.06 22.83 26.16
CA ARG A 294 -14.82 24.16 25.61
C ARG A 294 -14.74 25.18 26.73
#